data_daacb0a135a3246b4cd8108c5120b1fc
#
_entry.id   daacb0a135a3246b4cd8108c5120b1fc
#
_cell.length_a   1.000
_cell.length_b   1.000
_cell.length_c   1.000
_cell.angle_alpha   90.00
_cell.angle_beta   90.00
_cell.angle_gamma   90.00
#
_symmetry.space_group_name_H-M   'P 1'
#
loop_
_entity.id
_entity.type
_entity.pdbx_description
1 polymer ?
#
loop_
_entity_poly.entity_id
_entity_poly.type
_entity_poly.pdbx_seq_one_letter_code
_entity_poly.pdbx_strand_id
1 'polypeptide(L)'
;MPQAATTGNLENAQRIIIATSRYTEEHNAPAMNLIEQFTLPKGSKQVTVPKVGQMSMSDLVDGQDIIDEEEIGMTTVDLTAAEVGARIVITDKLARQSAENVFSIIGRQLGDGMARKKDSDVTALYSGFSTDIGSAGRSMSLANVSATVAYAKGNRFGSQVYIVQHPFAVWDI
;
A
#
# COMPACT_ATOMS: atom_id res chain seq x y z
N MET A 1 47.28 10.76 -14.38
CA MET A 1 46.92 9.37 -13.98
C MET A 1 45.42 9.35 -13.80
N PRO A 2 44.64 8.49 -14.46
CA PRO A 2 43.24 8.36 -14.17
C PRO A 2 43.12 7.76 -12.78
N GLN A 3 42.52 8.49 -11.84
CA GLN A 3 42.12 7.96 -10.54
C GLN A 3 41.05 6.91 -10.79
N ALA A 4 41.37 5.67 -10.62
CA ALA A 4 40.41 4.59 -10.56
C ALA A 4 39.45 4.91 -9.40
N ALA A 5 38.15 4.90 -9.68
CA ALA A 5 37.13 5.00 -8.63
C ALA A 5 37.37 3.84 -7.66
N THR A 6 37.83 4.16 -6.45
CA THR A 6 38.09 3.13 -5.44
C THR A 6 36.76 2.52 -5.02
N THR A 7 36.76 1.21 -4.75
CA THR A 7 35.60 0.45 -4.26
C THR A 7 34.88 1.12 -3.08
N GLY A 8 35.63 1.82 -2.22
CA GLY A 8 35.06 2.59 -1.10
C GLY A 8 34.17 3.77 -1.51
N ASN A 9 34.49 4.46 -2.60
CA ASN A 9 33.66 5.56 -3.11
C ASN A 9 32.35 5.05 -3.71
N LEU A 10 32.37 3.87 -4.34
CA LEU A 10 31.17 3.23 -4.87
C LEU A 10 30.24 2.75 -3.76
N GLU A 11 30.80 2.19 -2.69
CA GLU A 11 30.02 1.74 -1.51
C GLU A 11 29.33 2.92 -0.81
N ASN A 12 30.01 4.05 -0.63
CA ASN A 12 29.43 5.25 -0.05
C ASN A 12 28.32 5.84 -0.93
N ALA A 13 28.51 5.84 -2.25
CA ALA A 13 27.48 6.30 -3.18
C ALA A 13 26.22 5.43 -3.12
N GLN A 14 26.37 4.12 -3.04
CA GLN A 14 25.24 3.20 -2.87
C GLN A 14 24.48 3.44 -1.56
N ARG A 15 25.18 3.67 -0.46
CA ARG A 15 24.54 3.97 0.85
C ARG A 15 23.74 5.26 0.80
N ILE A 16 24.25 6.31 0.16
CA ILE A 16 23.53 7.60 -0.01
C ILE A 16 22.26 7.40 -0.84
N ILE A 17 22.34 6.69 -1.95
CA ILE A 17 21.20 6.41 -2.82
C ILE A 17 20.12 5.66 -2.04
N ILE A 18 20.47 4.60 -1.34
CA ILE A 18 19.54 3.78 -0.56
C ILE A 18 18.87 4.60 0.56
N ALA A 19 19.64 5.37 1.32
CA ALA A 19 19.11 6.18 2.40
C ALA A 19 18.12 7.25 1.89
N THR A 20 18.49 7.96 0.81
CA THR A 20 17.65 9.00 0.22
C THR A 20 16.39 8.41 -0.43
N SER A 21 16.51 7.25 -1.07
CA SER A 21 15.37 6.56 -1.68
C SER A 21 14.35 6.14 -0.64
N ARG A 22 14.77 5.53 0.46
CA ARG A 22 13.87 5.13 1.55
C ARG A 22 13.16 6.31 2.18
N TYR A 23 13.88 7.40 2.45
CA TYR A 23 13.29 8.60 3.02
C TYR A 23 12.19 9.17 2.12
N THR A 24 12.43 9.27 0.83
CA THR A 24 11.47 9.80 -0.14
C THR A 24 10.26 8.89 -0.29
N GLU A 25 10.48 7.57 -0.30
CA GLU A 25 9.41 6.58 -0.38
C GLU A 25 8.43 6.67 0.80
N GLU A 26 8.96 6.71 2.02
CA GLU A 26 8.14 6.81 3.23
C GLU A 26 7.26 8.05 3.27
N HIS A 27 7.72 9.17 2.70
CA HIS A 27 6.98 10.43 2.67
C HIS A 27 5.92 10.49 1.56
N ASN A 28 6.15 9.83 0.44
CA ASN A 28 5.33 9.98 -0.78
C ASN A 28 4.36 8.83 -1.02
N ALA A 29 4.25 7.87 -0.11
CA ALA A 29 3.33 6.73 -0.21
C ALA A 29 2.26 6.74 0.89
N PRO A 30 1.32 7.70 0.90
CA PRO A 30 0.33 7.85 1.97
C PRO A 30 -0.64 6.66 2.07
N ALA A 31 -0.95 5.98 0.96
CA ALA A 31 -1.85 4.84 0.97
C ALA A 31 -1.30 3.66 1.77
N MET A 32 0.03 3.52 1.86
CA MET A 32 0.68 2.47 2.64
C MET A 32 0.41 2.58 4.14
N ASN A 33 0.14 3.78 4.65
CA ASN A 33 -0.18 4.00 6.07
C ASN A 33 -1.62 3.65 6.43
N LEU A 34 -2.47 3.42 5.43
CA LEU A 34 -3.88 3.11 5.61
C LEU A 34 -4.19 1.61 5.52
N ILE A 35 -3.24 0.80 5.11
CA ILE A 35 -3.38 -0.64 4.95
C ILE A 35 -2.55 -1.39 5.99
N GLU A 36 -3.01 -2.58 6.35
CA GLU A 36 -2.27 -3.48 7.22
C GLU A 36 -1.05 -4.06 6.48
N GLN A 37 0.11 -4.02 7.14
CA GLN A 37 1.37 -4.48 6.57
C GLN A 37 1.79 -5.81 7.18
N PHE A 38 2.07 -6.79 6.34
CA PHE A 38 2.56 -8.09 6.75
C PHE A 38 4.03 -8.25 6.38
N THR A 39 4.82 -8.75 7.33
CA THR A 39 6.23 -9.03 7.08
C THR A 39 6.40 -10.42 6.47
N LEU A 40 7.04 -10.49 5.31
CA LEU A 40 7.33 -11.77 4.67
C LEU A 40 8.43 -12.52 5.45
N PRO A 41 8.19 -13.77 5.89
CA PRO A 41 9.20 -14.59 6.54
C PRO A 41 10.38 -14.88 5.59
N LYS A 42 11.60 -14.94 6.14
CA LYS A 42 12.80 -15.25 5.35
C LYS A 42 12.66 -16.62 4.69
N GLY A 43 12.82 -16.66 3.38
CA GLY A 43 12.74 -17.89 2.59
C GLY A 43 11.32 -18.26 2.11
N SER A 44 10.29 -17.45 2.42
CA SER A 44 8.94 -17.62 1.92
C SER A 44 8.66 -16.66 0.76
N LYS A 45 7.77 -17.07 -0.16
CA LYS A 45 7.26 -16.23 -1.26
C LYS A 45 5.87 -15.66 -0.97
N GLN A 46 5.19 -16.19 0.03
CA GLN A 46 3.82 -15.80 0.34
C GLN A 46 3.58 -15.78 1.84
N VAL A 47 2.60 -15.00 2.25
CA VAL A 47 2.06 -14.97 3.61
C VAL A 47 0.59 -15.33 3.51
N THR A 48 0.17 -16.35 4.25
CA THR A 48 -1.23 -16.76 4.34
C THR A 48 -1.88 -16.06 5.52
N VAL A 49 -2.90 -15.26 5.25
CA VAL A 49 -3.65 -14.52 6.26
C VAL A 49 -4.99 -15.22 6.47
N PRO A 50 -5.29 -15.70 7.69
CA PRO A 50 -6.59 -16.28 8.00
C PRO A 50 -7.66 -15.18 8.10
N LYS A 51 -8.78 -15.40 7.43
CA LYS A 51 -9.99 -14.58 7.55
C LYS A 51 -11.03 -15.37 8.32
N VAL A 52 -11.40 -14.89 9.49
CA VAL A 52 -12.41 -15.51 10.35
C VAL A 52 -13.77 -14.87 10.07
N GLY A 53 -14.80 -15.68 9.87
CA GLY A 53 -16.18 -15.26 9.73
C GLY A 53 -16.73 -14.69 11.05
N GLN A 54 -17.83 -13.94 10.97
CA GLN A 54 -18.56 -13.50 12.17
C GLN A 54 -19.40 -14.66 12.68
N MET A 55 -19.38 -14.85 14.00
CA MET A 55 -20.30 -15.79 14.66
C MET A 55 -21.61 -15.06 14.97
N SER A 56 -22.73 -15.73 14.78
CA SER A 56 -24.03 -15.29 15.28
C SER A 56 -24.24 -15.85 16.69
N MET A 57 -24.92 -15.08 17.53
CA MET A 57 -25.30 -15.51 18.87
C MET A 57 -26.80 -15.67 18.90
N SER A 58 -27.27 -16.86 19.36
CA SER A 58 -28.68 -17.15 19.55
C SER A 58 -29.09 -16.99 21.01
N ASP A 59 -30.30 -16.54 21.26
CA ASP A 59 -30.84 -16.47 22.60
C ASP A 59 -31.10 -17.89 23.14
N LEU A 60 -30.66 -18.13 24.37
CA LEU A 60 -30.87 -19.42 25.04
C LEU A 60 -32.22 -19.44 25.72
N VAL A 61 -32.96 -20.51 25.49
CA VAL A 61 -34.22 -20.77 26.22
C VAL A 61 -33.92 -21.78 27.33
N ASP A 62 -34.32 -21.44 28.54
CA ASP A 62 -34.11 -22.31 29.70
C ASP A 62 -34.77 -23.71 29.51
N GLY A 63 -33.94 -24.73 29.67
CA GLY A 63 -34.37 -26.13 29.48
C GLY A 63 -34.28 -26.65 28.04
N GLN A 64 -33.73 -25.91 27.08
CA GLN A 64 -33.43 -26.39 25.74
C GLN A 64 -31.91 -26.48 25.52
N ASP A 65 -31.45 -27.59 24.96
CA ASP A 65 -30.07 -27.73 24.52
C ASP A 65 -29.81 -26.89 23.27
N ILE A 66 -28.58 -26.39 23.16
CA ILE A 66 -28.10 -25.74 21.93
C ILE A 66 -27.90 -26.82 20.89
N ILE A 67 -28.80 -26.91 19.92
CA ILE A 67 -28.77 -27.92 18.85
C ILE A 67 -27.97 -27.42 17.65
N ASP A 68 -27.90 -26.09 17.46
CA ASP A 68 -27.21 -25.49 16.32
C ASP A 68 -25.74 -25.24 16.65
N GLU A 69 -24.87 -26.07 16.12
CA GLU A 69 -23.43 -25.86 16.12
C GLU A 69 -23.09 -24.88 14.99
N GLU A 70 -22.65 -23.65 15.35
CA GLU A 70 -22.10 -22.74 14.34
C GLU A 70 -20.64 -23.09 14.04
N GLU A 71 -20.37 -23.42 12.78
CA GLU A 71 -19.03 -23.63 12.30
C GLU A 71 -18.35 -22.27 12.08
N ILE A 72 -17.20 -22.05 12.73
CA ILE A 72 -16.37 -20.88 12.47
C ILE A 72 -15.80 -21.00 11.07
N GLY A 73 -16.42 -20.32 10.10
CA GLY A 73 -15.95 -20.28 8.72
C GLY A 73 -14.58 -19.61 8.65
N MET A 74 -13.51 -20.40 8.62
CA MET A 74 -12.16 -19.90 8.35
C MET A 74 -11.85 -20.01 6.87
N THR A 75 -11.59 -18.88 6.25
CA THR A 75 -11.02 -18.80 4.91
C THR A 75 -9.62 -18.20 4.99
N THR A 76 -8.76 -18.58 4.05
CA THR A 76 -7.39 -18.06 3.98
C THR A 76 -7.22 -17.23 2.72
N VAL A 77 -6.46 -16.13 2.83
CA VAL A 77 -6.03 -15.31 1.71
C VAL A 77 -4.52 -15.38 1.62
N ASP A 78 -4.01 -15.79 0.47
CA ASP A 78 -2.58 -15.86 0.22
C ASP A 78 -2.08 -14.56 -0.42
N LEU A 79 -1.19 -13.86 0.28
CA LEU A 79 -0.51 -12.67 -0.20
C LEU A 79 0.83 -13.09 -0.80
N THR A 80 0.93 -13.03 -2.12
CA THR A 80 2.17 -13.38 -2.84
C THR A 80 2.99 -12.14 -3.10
N ALA A 81 4.28 -12.18 -2.72
CA ALA A 81 5.20 -11.08 -2.97
C ALA A 81 5.66 -11.06 -4.44
N ALA A 82 5.66 -9.88 -5.04
CA ALA A 82 6.24 -9.61 -6.34
C ALA A 82 7.51 -8.75 -6.19
N GLU A 83 8.46 -8.94 -7.10
CA GLU A 83 9.67 -8.15 -7.13
C GLU A 83 9.46 -6.90 -8.01
N VAL A 84 9.82 -5.75 -7.48
CA VAL A 84 9.82 -4.48 -8.20
C VAL A 84 11.21 -3.87 -8.13
N GLY A 85 11.74 -3.42 -9.26
CA GLY A 85 13.05 -2.80 -9.32
C GLY A 85 13.19 -1.82 -10.46
N ALA A 86 14.16 -0.92 -10.35
CA ALA A 86 14.58 -0.02 -11.40
C ALA A 86 16.10 -0.07 -11.59
N ARG A 87 16.55 0.10 -12.82
CA ARG A 87 17.97 0.16 -13.16
C ARG A 87 18.31 1.53 -13.75
N ILE A 88 19.30 2.21 -13.17
CA ILE A 88 19.83 3.48 -13.66
C ILE A 88 21.30 3.28 -13.98
N VAL A 89 21.73 3.74 -15.17
CA VAL A 89 23.12 3.71 -15.59
C VAL A 89 23.67 5.13 -15.52
N ILE A 90 24.73 5.31 -14.75
CA ILE A 90 25.42 6.60 -14.58
C ILE A 90 26.81 6.47 -15.21
N THR A 91 27.17 7.40 -16.08
CA THR A 91 28.50 7.46 -16.64
C THR A 91 29.46 8.20 -15.70
N ASP A 92 30.72 7.75 -15.62
CA ASP A 92 31.75 8.43 -14.84
C ASP A 92 31.91 9.91 -15.21
N LYS A 93 31.72 10.25 -16.48
CA LYS A 93 31.77 11.63 -16.96
C LYS A 93 30.68 12.47 -16.28
N LEU A 94 29.44 11.99 -16.18
CA LEU A 94 28.35 12.71 -15.53
C LEU A 94 28.62 12.90 -14.04
N ALA A 95 29.09 11.85 -13.36
CA ALA A 95 29.43 11.91 -11.94
C ALA A 95 30.53 12.91 -11.60
N ARG A 96 31.50 13.09 -12.52
CA ARG A 96 32.64 14.02 -12.33
C ARG A 96 32.33 15.45 -12.75
N GLN A 97 31.46 15.67 -13.72
CA GLN A 97 31.15 17.00 -14.28
C GLN A 97 29.94 17.66 -13.66
N SER A 98 29.17 16.97 -12.87
CA SER A 98 28.00 17.52 -12.20
C SER A 98 28.42 18.34 -10.97
N ALA A 99 27.94 19.57 -10.89
CA ALA A 99 28.13 20.45 -9.74
C ALA A 99 27.27 20.06 -8.53
N GLU A 100 26.22 19.30 -8.76
CA GLU A 100 25.29 18.80 -7.72
C GLU A 100 25.55 17.33 -7.41
N ASN A 101 25.10 16.91 -6.24
CA ASN A 101 25.19 15.51 -5.83
C ASN A 101 24.18 14.66 -6.62
N VAL A 102 24.57 14.22 -7.81
CA VAL A 102 23.78 13.38 -8.74
C VAL A 102 23.23 12.14 -8.04
N PHE A 103 23.97 11.55 -7.13
CA PHE A 103 23.54 10.35 -6.39
C PHE A 103 22.32 10.65 -5.50
N SER A 104 22.25 11.85 -4.87
CA SER A 104 21.09 12.25 -4.08
C SER A 104 19.85 12.46 -4.95
N ILE A 105 20.01 13.07 -6.12
CA ILE A 105 18.90 13.27 -7.08
C ILE A 105 18.35 11.92 -7.55
N ILE A 106 19.23 11.00 -7.90
CA ILE A 106 18.85 9.65 -8.32
C ILE A 106 18.14 8.90 -7.20
N GLY A 107 18.63 9.02 -5.96
CA GLY A 107 17.98 8.43 -4.79
C GLY A 107 16.53 8.92 -4.63
N ARG A 108 16.29 10.23 -4.77
CA ARG A 108 14.93 10.81 -4.72
C ARG A 108 14.05 10.29 -5.84
N GLN A 109 14.54 10.24 -7.07
CA GLN A 109 13.77 9.73 -8.21
C GLN A 109 13.42 8.26 -8.06
N LEU A 110 14.32 7.44 -7.53
CA LEU A 110 14.04 6.04 -7.23
C LEU A 110 12.98 5.91 -6.13
N GLY A 111 13.06 6.72 -5.07
CA GLY A 111 12.08 6.77 -4.00
C GLY A 111 10.71 7.17 -4.50
N ASP A 112 10.61 8.25 -5.27
CA ASP A 112 9.36 8.71 -5.89
C ASP A 112 8.76 7.66 -6.83
N GLY A 113 9.60 6.97 -7.60
CA GLY A 113 9.16 5.88 -8.48
C GLY A 113 8.60 4.71 -7.71
N MET A 114 9.24 4.32 -6.61
CA MET A 114 8.79 3.23 -5.74
C MET A 114 7.49 3.61 -5.02
N ALA A 115 7.39 4.82 -4.49
CA ALA A 115 6.17 5.33 -3.84
C ALA A 115 4.98 5.31 -4.79
N ARG A 116 5.15 5.84 -6.00
CA ARG A 116 4.10 5.83 -7.04
C ARG A 116 3.69 4.41 -7.44
N LYS A 117 4.64 3.49 -7.52
CA LYS A 117 4.33 2.09 -7.85
C LYS A 117 3.49 1.45 -6.75
N LYS A 118 3.85 1.63 -5.49
CA LYS A 118 3.10 1.13 -4.34
C LYS A 118 1.68 1.71 -4.27
N ASP A 119 1.53 3.01 -4.39
CA ASP A 119 0.21 3.66 -4.40
C ASP A 119 -0.64 3.21 -5.58
N SER A 120 -0.04 3.03 -6.76
CA SER A 120 -0.73 2.51 -7.93
C SER A 120 -1.21 1.07 -7.74
N ASP A 121 -0.39 0.22 -7.13
CA ASP A 121 -0.76 -1.17 -6.86
C ASP A 121 -1.88 -1.27 -5.82
N VAL A 122 -1.86 -0.44 -4.78
CA VAL A 122 -2.95 -0.37 -3.79
C VAL A 122 -4.24 0.15 -4.42
N THR A 123 -4.18 1.21 -5.21
CA THR A 123 -5.37 1.77 -5.86
C THR A 123 -5.95 0.85 -6.93
N ALA A 124 -5.12 0.05 -7.60
CA ALA A 124 -5.59 -0.95 -8.56
C ALA A 124 -6.48 -2.02 -7.92
N LEU A 125 -6.30 -2.32 -6.64
CA LEU A 125 -7.14 -3.26 -5.91
C LEU A 125 -8.58 -2.76 -5.72
N TYR A 126 -8.82 -1.45 -5.76
CA TYR A 126 -10.16 -0.88 -5.58
C TYR A 126 -11.14 -1.30 -6.66
N SER A 127 -10.66 -1.56 -7.88
CA SER A 127 -11.49 -2.07 -8.97
C SER A 127 -12.05 -3.48 -8.73
N GLY A 128 -11.50 -4.21 -7.77
CA GLY A 128 -11.94 -5.56 -7.38
C GLY A 128 -12.98 -5.58 -6.27
N PHE A 129 -13.40 -4.43 -5.74
CA PHE A 129 -14.45 -4.38 -4.73
C PHE A 129 -15.82 -4.70 -5.32
N SER A 130 -16.63 -5.42 -4.56
CA SER A 130 -17.94 -5.88 -4.99
C SER A 130 -19.06 -4.84 -4.87
N THR A 131 -18.79 -3.71 -4.21
CA THR A 131 -19.79 -2.68 -3.93
C THR A 131 -19.35 -1.34 -4.45
N ASP A 132 -20.12 -0.80 -5.40
CA ASP A 132 -19.97 0.54 -5.93
C ASP A 132 -21.11 1.42 -5.45
N ILE A 133 -20.78 2.61 -4.91
CA ILE A 133 -21.76 3.60 -4.48
C ILE A 133 -21.66 4.80 -5.42
N GLY A 134 -22.71 5.01 -6.21
CA GLY A 134 -22.76 6.04 -7.24
C GLY A 134 -22.99 5.47 -8.62
N SER A 135 -22.77 6.30 -9.63
CA SER A 135 -22.90 5.90 -11.05
C SER A 135 -21.65 6.31 -11.83
N ALA A 136 -21.16 5.44 -12.68
CA ALA A 136 -20.03 5.73 -13.54
C ALA A 136 -20.29 6.97 -14.42
N GLY A 137 -19.27 7.82 -14.55
CA GLY A 137 -19.35 9.05 -15.36
C GLY A 137 -20.11 10.23 -14.73
N ARG A 138 -20.47 10.13 -13.44
CA ARG A 138 -21.04 11.25 -12.68
C ARG A 138 -20.03 11.84 -11.72
N SER A 139 -20.12 13.15 -11.47
CA SER A 139 -19.31 13.82 -10.46
C SER A 139 -19.63 13.29 -9.07
N MET A 140 -18.62 13.27 -8.22
CA MET A 140 -18.77 12.93 -6.81
C MET A 140 -19.59 14.03 -6.11
N SER A 141 -20.49 13.63 -5.24
CA SER A 141 -21.28 14.57 -4.43
C SER A 141 -21.12 14.26 -2.95
N LEU A 142 -21.37 15.26 -2.10
CA LEU A 142 -21.40 15.09 -0.64
C LEU A 142 -22.37 13.98 -0.21
N ALA A 143 -23.47 13.81 -0.94
CA ALA A 143 -24.43 12.73 -0.68
C ALA A 143 -23.79 11.34 -0.90
N ASN A 144 -22.97 11.17 -1.94
CA ASN A 144 -22.26 9.91 -2.19
C ASN A 144 -21.23 9.62 -1.11
N VAL A 145 -20.51 10.63 -0.65
CA VAL A 145 -19.54 10.50 0.46
C VAL A 145 -20.26 10.09 1.74
N SER A 146 -21.35 10.75 2.07
CA SER A 146 -22.16 10.40 3.25
C SER A 146 -22.75 9.00 3.16
N ALA A 147 -23.22 8.58 1.98
CA ALA A 147 -23.72 7.23 1.74
C ALA A 147 -22.62 6.17 1.94
N THR A 148 -21.39 6.45 1.46
CA THR A 148 -20.24 5.55 1.65
C THR A 148 -19.88 5.37 3.12
N VAL A 149 -19.86 6.47 3.88
CA VAL A 149 -19.59 6.42 5.33
C VAL A 149 -20.72 5.67 6.06
N ALA A 150 -21.98 5.92 5.70
CA ALA A 150 -23.13 5.23 6.28
C ALA A 150 -23.09 3.72 5.98
N TYR A 151 -22.75 3.35 4.75
CA TYR A 151 -22.58 1.96 4.35
C TYR A 151 -21.46 1.26 5.15
N ALA A 152 -20.30 1.90 5.28
CA ALA A 152 -19.16 1.36 6.05
C ALA A 152 -19.52 1.16 7.54
N LYS A 153 -20.24 2.14 8.13
CA LYS A 153 -20.70 2.05 9.52
C LYS A 153 -21.79 1.01 9.70
N GLY A 154 -22.75 0.92 8.78
CA GLY A 154 -23.83 -0.08 8.80
C GLY A 154 -23.30 -1.50 8.72
N ASN A 155 -22.25 -1.73 7.94
CA ASN A 155 -21.59 -3.04 7.81
C ASN A 155 -20.52 -3.31 8.87
N ARG A 156 -20.35 -2.44 9.86
CA ARG A 156 -19.41 -2.59 10.97
C ARG A 156 -17.94 -2.75 10.54
N PHE A 157 -17.53 -2.04 9.48
CA PHE A 157 -16.12 -2.07 8.97
C PHE A 157 -15.11 -1.35 9.88
N GLY A 158 -15.38 -1.22 11.14
CA GLY A 158 -14.51 -0.61 12.13
C GLY A 158 -14.93 0.80 12.55
N SER A 159 -14.17 1.38 13.49
CA SER A 159 -14.47 2.68 14.07
C SER A 159 -14.03 3.85 13.19
N GLN A 160 -12.92 3.68 12.48
CA GLN A 160 -12.33 4.71 11.62
C GLN A 160 -12.54 4.36 10.15
N VAL A 161 -13.00 5.33 9.38
CA VAL A 161 -13.20 5.22 7.93
C VAL A 161 -12.30 6.26 7.27
N TYR A 162 -11.41 5.79 6.41
CA TYR A 162 -10.53 6.64 5.62
C TYR A 162 -11.08 6.76 4.20
N ILE A 163 -11.09 7.97 3.67
CA ILE A 163 -11.53 8.24 2.30
C ILE A 163 -10.30 8.61 1.50
N VAL A 164 -9.98 7.80 0.49
CA VAL A 164 -8.89 8.05 -0.44
C VAL A 164 -9.49 8.48 -1.76
N GLN A 165 -9.16 9.68 -2.20
CA GLN A 165 -9.70 10.23 -3.44
C GLN A 165 -8.66 11.08 -4.17
N HIS A 166 -8.81 11.19 -5.48
CA HIS A 166 -7.98 12.07 -6.28
C HIS A 166 -8.26 13.55 -5.95
N PRO A 167 -7.25 14.44 -5.91
CA PRO A 167 -7.44 15.86 -5.59
C PRO A 167 -8.52 16.56 -6.41
N PHE A 168 -8.69 16.21 -7.69
CA PHE A 168 -9.75 16.77 -8.51
C PHE A 168 -11.17 16.33 -8.08
N ALA A 169 -11.31 15.16 -7.46
CA ALA A 169 -12.60 14.73 -6.93
C ALA A 169 -13.02 15.52 -5.69
N VAL A 170 -12.07 16.11 -4.95
CA VAL A 170 -12.35 17.01 -3.83
C VAL A 170 -12.99 18.31 -4.30
N TRP A 171 -12.66 18.75 -5.50
CA TRP A 171 -13.21 19.98 -6.09
C TRP A 171 -14.71 19.86 -6.39
N ASP A 172 -15.21 18.67 -6.63
CA ASP A 172 -16.61 18.39 -6.97
C ASP A 172 -17.53 18.32 -5.72
N ILE A 173 -16.94 18.33 -4.50
CA ILE A 173 -17.63 18.24 -3.20
C ILE A 173 -17.74 19.61 -2.53
#